data_f0f729b3baf11306b03788317a76f8cf
#
_entry.id   f0f729b3baf11306b03788317a76f8cf
#
_cell.length_a   1.000
_cell.length_b   1.000
_cell.length_c   1.000
_cell.angle_alpha   90.00
_cell.angle_beta   90.00
_cell.angle_gamma   90.00
#
_symmetry.space_group_name_H-M   'P 1'
#
loop_
_entity.id
_entity.type
_entity.pdbx_description
1 polymer ?
#
loop_
_entity_poly.entity_id
_entity_poly.type
_entity_poly.pdbx_seq_one_letter_code
_entity_poly.pdbx_strand_id
1 'polypeptide(L)'
;MKKFLIIAVALMLCTSAAFAQNKGDKYIGDYAGVALQNVSIDGESATGVGFAIRPEFGYFVADRLKIGASIGYAIESGTNALTIMPNISYYARLCDGLYFTPGVELGLAVGLAEGYTMPGFGVSANLGTLEFRPTEHFGFSANLFSLNFVVISMADITGSMVNVNLGVTPSVGFKYYF
;
A
#
# COMPACT_ATOMS: atom_id res chain seq x y z
N MET A 1 19.13 2.38 26.20
CA MET A 1 19.33 3.62 25.46
C MET A 1 18.59 3.66 24.12
N LYS A 2 18.68 2.62 23.23
CA LYS A 2 17.97 2.63 21.91
C LYS A 2 16.45 2.77 22.02
N LYS A 3 15.80 2.15 23.02
CA LYS A 3 14.35 2.24 23.21
C LYS A 3 13.89 3.66 23.61
N PHE A 4 14.68 4.37 24.43
CA PHE A 4 14.40 5.76 24.80
C PHE A 4 14.55 6.72 23.63
N LEU A 5 15.50 6.47 22.71
CA LEU A 5 15.66 7.28 21.51
C LEU A 5 14.44 7.16 20.59
N ILE A 6 13.92 5.96 20.41
CA ILE A 6 12.71 5.71 19.59
C ILE A 6 11.49 6.43 20.19
N ILE A 7 11.30 6.36 21.51
CA ILE A 7 10.22 7.06 22.21
C ILE A 7 10.39 8.57 22.13
N ALA A 8 11.62 9.09 22.28
CA ALA A 8 11.90 10.52 22.15
C ALA A 8 11.65 11.03 20.73
N VAL A 9 12.06 10.28 19.72
CA VAL A 9 11.78 10.60 18.31
C VAL A 9 10.28 10.56 18.03
N ALA A 10 9.56 9.56 18.55
CA ALA A 10 8.11 9.47 18.40
C ALA A 10 7.39 10.66 19.10
N LEU A 11 7.84 11.07 20.29
CA LEU A 11 7.32 12.23 20.99
C LEU A 11 7.62 13.56 20.29
N MET A 12 8.81 13.71 19.71
CA MET A 12 9.13 14.91 18.91
C MET A 12 8.29 15.01 17.63
N LEU A 13 7.94 13.88 17.02
CA LEU A 13 7.07 13.83 15.84
C LEU A 13 5.61 14.22 16.15
N CYS A 14 5.18 14.12 17.41
CA CYS A 14 3.82 14.45 17.82
C CYS A 14 3.59 15.94 18.14
N THR A 15 4.60 16.78 18.07
CA THR A 15 4.49 18.22 18.41
C THR A 15 4.14 19.12 17.21
N SER A 16 3.97 18.57 16.02
CA SER A 16 3.58 19.32 14.82
C SER A 16 2.07 19.53 14.76
N ALA A 17 1.67 20.66 14.17
CA ALA A 17 0.29 21.16 14.12
C ALA A 17 -0.74 20.11 13.66
N ALA A 18 -1.92 20.19 14.24
CA ALA A 18 -3.04 19.30 13.95
C ALA A 18 -3.63 19.60 12.56
N PHE A 19 -3.17 18.91 11.54
CA PHE A 19 -3.80 18.96 10.23
C PHE A 19 -4.93 17.91 10.20
N ALA A 20 -6.17 18.38 10.22
CA ALA A 20 -7.32 17.50 10.07
C ALA A 20 -7.49 17.19 8.57
N GLN A 21 -7.72 15.90 8.24
CA GLN A 21 -8.25 15.54 6.94
C GLN A 21 -9.73 15.91 6.93
N ASN A 22 -10.01 17.07 6.31
CA ASN A 22 -11.35 17.61 6.21
C ASN A 22 -12.05 17.09 4.95
N LYS A 23 -13.36 17.04 5.00
CA LYS A 23 -14.15 16.83 3.80
C LYS A 23 -13.77 17.85 2.72
N GLY A 24 -13.47 17.35 1.53
CA GLY A 24 -13.06 18.17 0.38
C GLY A 24 -11.57 18.16 0.10
N ASP A 25 -10.72 17.79 1.06
CA ASP A 25 -9.27 17.65 0.85
C ASP A 25 -8.99 16.59 -0.21
N LYS A 26 -7.95 16.84 -0.98
CA LYS A 26 -7.48 15.92 -2.03
C LYS A 26 -6.01 15.67 -1.87
N TYR A 27 -5.55 14.54 -2.38
CA TYR A 27 -4.14 14.31 -2.52
C TYR A 27 -3.81 13.49 -3.77
N ILE A 28 -2.61 13.65 -4.22
CA ILE A 28 -1.94 12.72 -5.11
C ILE A 28 -0.78 12.10 -4.36
N GLY A 29 -0.60 10.80 -4.51
CA GLY A 29 0.46 10.09 -3.81
C GLY A 29 1.01 8.97 -4.66
N ASP A 30 2.10 8.40 -4.20
CA ASP A 30 2.74 7.26 -4.82
C ASP A 30 3.23 6.31 -3.73
N TYR A 31 3.11 5.01 -4.01
CA TYR A 31 3.70 3.95 -3.21
C TYR A 31 4.76 3.25 -4.05
N ALA A 32 5.99 3.29 -3.59
CA ALA A 32 7.07 2.51 -4.15
C ALA A 32 7.41 1.35 -3.19
N GLY A 33 7.59 0.17 -3.72
CA GLY A 33 7.91 -1.02 -2.94
C GLY A 33 8.95 -1.89 -3.64
N VAL A 34 9.79 -2.53 -2.83
CA VAL A 34 10.70 -3.57 -3.27
C VAL A 34 10.26 -4.86 -2.60
N ALA A 35 9.99 -5.89 -3.38
CA ALA A 35 9.68 -7.22 -2.89
C ALA A 35 10.90 -8.14 -3.06
N LEU A 36 11.24 -8.85 -2.01
CA LEU A 36 12.22 -9.93 -2.06
C LEU A 36 11.44 -11.24 -1.89
N GLN A 37 11.41 -12.05 -2.92
CA GLN A 37 10.78 -13.36 -2.87
C GLN A 37 11.84 -14.46 -2.88
N ASN A 38 11.66 -15.41 -2.02
CA ASN A 38 12.44 -16.66 -2.03
C ASN A 38 11.47 -17.81 -2.28
N VAL A 39 11.54 -18.40 -3.46
CA VAL A 39 10.73 -19.56 -3.84
C VAL A 39 11.60 -20.80 -3.76
N SER A 40 11.22 -21.74 -2.95
CA SER A 40 11.89 -23.04 -2.84
C SER A 40 10.97 -24.12 -3.38
N ILE A 41 11.40 -24.82 -4.44
CA ILE A 41 10.69 -25.95 -5.06
C ILE A 41 11.68 -27.12 -5.14
N ASP A 42 11.33 -28.24 -4.57
CA ASP A 42 12.14 -29.49 -4.59
C ASP A 42 13.61 -29.35 -4.14
N GLY A 43 13.86 -28.43 -3.18
CA GLY A 43 15.20 -28.20 -2.63
C GLY A 43 16.05 -27.20 -3.42
N GLU A 44 15.56 -26.70 -4.53
CA GLU A 44 16.17 -25.57 -5.25
C GLU A 44 15.50 -24.26 -4.81
N SER A 45 16.29 -23.26 -4.46
CA SER A 45 15.79 -21.95 -4.06
C SER A 45 16.19 -20.89 -5.08
N ALA A 46 15.20 -20.17 -5.57
CA ALA A 46 15.40 -18.99 -6.42
C ALA A 46 14.99 -17.74 -5.65
N THR A 47 15.87 -16.74 -5.63
CA THR A 47 15.56 -15.43 -5.05
C THR A 47 15.20 -14.48 -6.17
N GLY A 48 13.98 -13.97 -6.15
CA GLY A 48 13.48 -12.94 -7.04
C GLY A 48 13.46 -11.57 -6.36
N VAL A 49 13.78 -10.53 -7.12
CA VAL A 49 13.62 -9.14 -6.68
C VAL A 49 12.50 -8.54 -7.52
N GLY A 50 11.50 -8.00 -6.85
CA GLY A 50 10.40 -7.26 -7.48
C GLY A 50 10.47 -5.77 -7.15
N PHE A 51 10.01 -4.96 -8.07
CA PHE A 51 9.81 -3.53 -7.90
C PHE A 51 8.37 -3.19 -8.26
N ALA A 52 7.73 -2.37 -7.43
CA ALA A 52 6.38 -1.89 -7.69
C ALA A 52 6.29 -0.39 -7.46
N ILE A 53 5.54 0.27 -8.33
CA ILE A 53 5.15 1.68 -8.21
C ILE A 53 3.64 1.78 -8.34
N ARG A 54 3.01 2.62 -7.51
CA ARG A 54 1.56 2.72 -7.47
C ARG A 54 1.09 4.14 -7.16
N PRO A 55 1.03 5.02 -8.18
CA PRO A 55 0.37 6.31 -8.04
C PRO A 55 -1.09 6.16 -7.60
N GLU A 56 -1.49 7.01 -6.69
CA GLU A 56 -2.82 7.05 -6.09
C GLU A 56 -3.37 8.47 -6.07
N PHE A 57 -4.65 8.62 -6.38
CA PHE A 57 -5.42 9.82 -6.14
C PHE A 57 -6.44 9.56 -5.02
N GLY A 58 -6.53 10.48 -4.05
CA GLY A 58 -7.47 10.39 -2.93
C GLY A 58 -8.29 11.65 -2.75
N TYR A 59 -9.54 11.46 -2.33
CA TYR A 59 -10.49 12.51 -2.01
C TYR A 59 -11.21 12.21 -0.69
N PHE A 60 -11.26 13.19 0.22
CA PHE A 60 -11.97 13.05 1.48
C PHE A 60 -13.45 13.38 1.30
N VAL A 61 -14.29 12.35 1.28
CA VAL A 61 -15.77 12.47 1.13
C VAL A 61 -16.45 12.91 2.41
N ALA A 62 -15.82 12.66 3.54
CA ALA A 62 -16.19 13.13 4.87
C ALA A 62 -14.91 13.32 5.69
N ASP A 63 -15.02 13.96 6.84
CA ASP A 63 -13.89 14.12 7.75
C ASP A 63 -13.31 12.75 8.08
N ARG A 64 -12.01 12.57 7.83
CA ARG A 64 -11.25 11.33 8.04
C ARG A 64 -11.65 10.13 7.17
N LEU A 65 -12.62 10.27 6.27
CA LEU A 65 -13.02 9.20 5.36
C LEU A 65 -12.60 9.52 3.94
N LYS A 66 -11.67 8.74 3.42
CA LYS A 66 -11.11 8.89 2.08
C LYS A 66 -11.64 7.80 1.15
N ILE A 67 -12.00 8.19 -0.07
CA ILE A 67 -12.08 7.31 -1.23
C ILE A 67 -10.94 7.65 -2.18
N GLY A 68 -10.50 6.68 -2.95
CA GLY A 68 -9.40 6.89 -3.90
C GLY A 68 -9.35 5.80 -4.95
N ALA A 69 -8.38 5.97 -5.85
CA ALA A 69 -8.03 4.96 -6.82
C ALA A 69 -6.52 4.99 -7.07
N SER A 70 -5.93 3.83 -7.22
CA SER A 70 -4.53 3.66 -7.57
C SER A 70 -4.38 2.89 -8.88
N ILE A 71 -3.32 3.20 -9.62
CA ILE A 71 -2.88 2.43 -10.78
C ILE A 71 -1.50 1.89 -10.42
N GLY A 72 -1.36 0.58 -10.34
CA GLY A 72 -0.11 -0.06 -9.97
C GLY A 72 0.58 -0.71 -11.15
N TYR A 73 1.90 -0.63 -11.17
CA TYR A 73 2.75 -1.41 -12.07
C TYR A 73 3.83 -2.11 -11.24
N ALA A 74 3.93 -3.39 -11.41
CA ALA A 74 4.93 -4.21 -10.73
C ALA A 74 5.71 -5.07 -11.74
N ILE A 75 6.98 -5.24 -11.46
CA ILE A 75 7.89 -6.15 -12.19
C ILE A 75 8.41 -7.14 -11.16
N GLU A 76 8.21 -8.40 -11.40
CA GLU A 76 8.62 -9.46 -10.50
C GLU A 76 9.04 -10.70 -11.26
N SER A 77 10.31 -11.08 -11.13
CA SER A 77 10.87 -12.34 -11.66
C SER A 77 10.44 -12.67 -13.10
N GLY A 78 10.46 -11.67 -14.00
CA GLY A 78 10.08 -11.85 -15.42
C GLY A 78 8.59 -11.74 -15.72
N THR A 79 7.76 -11.46 -14.70
CA THR A 79 6.34 -11.17 -14.86
C THR A 79 6.08 -9.70 -14.58
N ASN A 80 5.31 -9.06 -15.44
CA ASN A 80 4.82 -7.71 -15.22
C ASN A 80 3.36 -7.76 -14.76
N ALA A 81 2.96 -6.89 -13.88
CA ALA A 81 1.58 -6.77 -13.45
C ALA A 81 1.10 -5.32 -13.52
N LEU A 82 -0.07 -5.12 -14.08
CA LEU A 82 -0.79 -3.85 -14.06
C LEU A 82 -2.02 -4.01 -13.18
N THR A 83 -2.27 -3.04 -12.29
CA THR A 83 -3.43 -3.06 -11.39
C THR A 83 -4.17 -1.74 -11.41
N ILE A 84 -5.49 -1.79 -11.25
CA ILE A 84 -6.35 -0.63 -11.02
C ILE A 84 -7.18 -0.95 -9.78
N MET A 85 -6.97 -0.19 -8.70
CA MET A 85 -7.50 -0.49 -7.38
C MET A 85 -8.22 0.72 -6.78
N PRO A 86 -9.54 0.87 -6.99
CA PRO A 86 -10.35 1.74 -6.14
C PRO A 86 -10.25 1.31 -4.67
N ASN A 87 -10.25 2.30 -3.79
CA ASN A 87 -10.02 2.05 -2.37
C ASN A 87 -10.82 3.02 -1.49
N ILE A 88 -11.00 2.61 -0.24
CA ILE A 88 -11.57 3.41 0.83
C ILE A 88 -10.72 3.24 2.08
N SER A 89 -10.44 4.33 2.78
CA SER A 89 -9.64 4.30 4.01
C SER A 89 -10.18 5.29 5.04
N TYR A 90 -10.02 4.93 6.31
CA TYR A 90 -10.35 5.80 7.43
C TYR A 90 -9.07 6.31 8.09
N TYR A 91 -9.03 7.59 8.42
CA TYR A 91 -7.88 8.25 9.04
C TYR A 91 -8.10 8.44 10.53
N ALA A 92 -7.69 7.48 11.34
CA ALA A 92 -7.71 7.59 12.78
C ALA A 92 -6.46 8.37 13.26
N ARG A 93 -6.66 9.57 13.80
CA ARG A 93 -5.57 10.36 14.35
C ARG A 93 -5.07 9.72 15.65
N LEU A 94 -3.79 9.40 15.71
CA LEU A 94 -3.12 8.87 16.89
C LEU A 94 -2.54 10.02 17.74
N CYS A 95 -1.86 10.95 17.08
CA CYS A 95 -1.36 12.20 17.66
C CYS A 95 -1.21 13.23 16.55
N ASP A 96 -0.67 14.40 16.85
CA ASP A 96 -0.48 15.46 15.86
C ASP A 96 0.47 14.99 14.75
N GLY A 97 -0.02 15.04 13.52
CA GLY A 97 0.71 14.63 12.33
C GLY A 97 0.86 13.11 12.15
N LEU A 98 0.37 12.25 13.06
CA LEU A 98 0.44 10.80 12.91
C LEU A 98 -0.96 10.19 12.87
N TYR A 99 -1.21 9.43 11.82
CA TYR A 99 -2.49 8.80 11.55
C TYR A 99 -2.34 7.30 11.35
N PHE A 100 -3.29 6.56 11.87
CA PHE A 100 -3.52 5.17 11.51
C PHE A 100 -4.58 5.15 10.40
N THR A 101 -4.26 4.53 9.27
CA THR A 101 -5.09 4.64 8.06
C THR A 101 -5.49 3.27 7.51
N PRO A 102 -6.33 2.51 8.27
CA PRO A 102 -6.85 1.26 7.78
C PRO A 102 -7.74 1.49 6.55
N GLY A 103 -7.69 0.56 5.61
CA GLY A 103 -8.45 0.67 4.38
C GLY A 103 -8.64 -0.66 3.67
N VAL A 104 -9.53 -0.64 2.71
CA VAL A 104 -9.77 -1.76 1.80
C VAL A 104 -9.67 -1.28 0.36
N GLU A 105 -9.16 -2.14 -0.48
CA GLU A 105 -9.03 -1.93 -1.92
C GLU A 105 -9.64 -3.14 -2.62
N LEU A 106 -10.23 -2.91 -3.77
CA LEU A 106 -10.70 -3.96 -4.65
C LEU A 106 -10.44 -3.53 -6.09
N GLY A 107 -10.14 -4.45 -6.97
CA GLY A 107 -9.91 -4.03 -8.34
C GLY A 107 -9.41 -5.14 -9.25
N LEU A 108 -8.99 -4.72 -10.43
CA LEU A 108 -8.53 -5.57 -11.50
C LEU A 108 -7.00 -5.61 -11.51
N ALA A 109 -6.48 -6.78 -11.82
CA ALA A 109 -5.07 -7.03 -12.07
C ALA A 109 -4.90 -7.74 -13.41
N VAL A 110 -3.85 -7.39 -14.14
CA VAL A 110 -3.46 -8.10 -15.36
C VAL A 110 -1.99 -8.46 -15.22
N GLY A 111 -1.71 -9.74 -15.11
CA GLY A 111 -0.37 -10.28 -15.20
C GLY A 111 0.04 -10.49 -16.66
N LEU A 112 1.26 -10.11 -16.99
CA LEU A 112 1.86 -10.27 -18.30
C LEU A 112 3.15 -11.08 -18.14
N ALA A 113 3.13 -12.32 -18.58
CA ALA A 113 4.31 -13.18 -18.69
C ALA A 113 4.56 -13.48 -20.17
N GLU A 114 5.72 -14.04 -20.50
CA GLU A 114 6.09 -14.33 -21.90
C GLU A 114 4.98 -15.11 -22.61
N GLY A 115 4.29 -14.43 -23.54
CA GLY A 115 3.23 -15.01 -24.38
C GLY A 115 1.87 -15.22 -23.71
N TYR A 116 1.70 -14.85 -22.43
CA TYR A 116 0.44 -15.07 -21.69
C TYR A 116 -0.04 -13.79 -21.02
N THR A 117 -1.35 -13.59 -21.09
CA THR A 117 -2.06 -12.53 -20.34
C THR A 117 -2.95 -13.18 -19.31
N MET A 118 -2.79 -12.82 -18.06
CA MET A 118 -3.50 -13.39 -16.91
C MET A 118 -4.39 -12.33 -16.27
N PRO A 119 -5.65 -12.19 -16.70
CA PRO A 119 -6.57 -11.31 -16.01
C PRO A 119 -6.90 -11.84 -14.61
N GLY A 120 -7.03 -10.92 -13.67
CA GLY A 120 -7.33 -11.25 -12.29
C GLY A 120 -8.17 -10.18 -11.60
N PHE A 121 -8.73 -10.56 -10.48
CA PHE A 121 -9.43 -9.69 -9.56
C PHE A 121 -8.79 -9.81 -8.18
N GLY A 122 -8.61 -8.68 -7.51
CA GLY A 122 -8.01 -8.64 -6.19
C GLY A 122 -8.82 -7.85 -5.18
N VAL A 123 -8.75 -8.29 -3.93
CA VAL A 123 -9.21 -7.57 -2.75
C VAL A 123 -8.06 -7.48 -1.78
N SER A 124 -7.80 -6.28 -1.28
CA SER A 124 -6.76 -6.05 -0.29
C SER A 124 -7.33 -5.31 0.92
N ALA A 125 -6.94 -5.73 2.11
CA ALA A 125 -7.23 -5.03 3.35
C ALA A 125 -5.91 -4.55 3.97
N ASN A 126 -5.69 -3.25 3.95
CA ASN A 126 -4.55 -2.58 4.55
C ASN A 126 -4.91 -2.23 6.01
N LEU A 127 -4.60 -3.12 6.94
CA LEU A 127 -5.03 -3.00 8.33
C LEU A 127 -4.00 -2.34 9.23
N GLY A 128 -2.78 -2.11 8.74
CA GLY A 128 -1.67 -1.61 9.53
C GLY A 128 -0.93 -0.45 8.88
N THR A 129 -1.60 0.40 8.11
CA THR A 129 -0.93 1.57 7.51
C THR A 129 -0.84 2.72 8.50
N LEU A 130 0.37 3.24 8.67
CA LEU A 130 0.64 4.48 9.39
C LEU A 130 1.01 5.56 8.39
N GLU A 131 0.52 6.77 8.62
CA GLU A 131 0.87 7.95 7.86
C GLU A 131 1.35 9.06 8.78
N PHE A 132 2.52 9.59 8.49
CA PHE A 132 3.09 10.75 9.15
C PHE A 132 3.02 11.97 8.23
N ARG A 133 2.42 13.06 8.71
CA ARG A 133 2.28 14.34 8.01
C ARG A 133 3.05 15.42 8.76
N PRO A 134 4.28 15.72 8.34
CA PRO A 134 5.08 16.79 8.95
C PRO A 134 4.56 18.19 8.60
N THR A 135 3.80 18.33 7.52
CA THR A 135 3.22 19.60 7.05
C THR A 135 1.80 19.39 6.52
N GLU A 136 1.09 20.48 6.22
CA GLU A 136 -0.25 20.43 5.60
C GLU A 136 -0.25 19.70 4.25
N HIS A 137 0.83 19.83 3.50
CA HIS A 137 0.88 19.37 2.12
C HIS A 137 1.58 18.03 1.94
N PHE A 138 2.40 17.58 2.89
CA PHE A 138 3.19 16.38 2.71
C PHE A 138 2.85 15.29 3.73
N GLY A 139 2.71 14.06 3.24
CA GLY A 139 2.54 12.86 4.04
C GLY A 139 3.46 11.74 3.59
N PHE A 140 3.93 10.98 4.57
CA PHE A 140 4.68 9.74 4.37
C PHE A 140 3.92 8.60 5.00
N SER A 141 3.73 7.51 4.26
CA SER A 141 3.00 6.35 4.77
C SER A 141 3.86 5.10 4.69
N ALA A 142 3.66 4.24 5.67
CA ALA A 142 4.25 2.91 5.70
C ALA A 142 3.17 1.88 6.04
N ASN A 143 3.14 0.79 5.31
CA ASN A 143 2.23 -0.31 5.59
C ASN A 143 2.95 -1.37 6.42
N LEU A 144 2.38 -1.70 7.58
CA LEU A 144 2.91 -2.68 8.52
C LEU A 144 2.21 -4.03 8.41
N PHE A 145 0.95 -4.03 7.94
CA PHE A 145 0.16 -5.23 7.85
C PHE A 145 -0.91 -5.13 6.77
N SER A 146 -0.95 -6.11 5.87
CA SER A 146 -1.99 -6.23 4.85
C SER A 146 -2.38 -7.67 4.60
N LEU A 147 -3.64 -7.86 4.24
CA LEU A 147 -4.22 -9.12 3.76
C LEU A 147 -4.59 -8.92 2.30
N ASN A 148 -4.10 -9.79 1.43
CA ASN A 148 -4.37 -9.72 0.00
C ASN A 148 -4.97 -11.03 -0.46
N PHE A 149 -6.06 -10.94 -1.19
CA PHE A 149 -6.70 -12.05 -1.87
C PHE A 149 -6.74 -11.73 -3.36
N VAL A 150 -6.20 -12.61 -4.18
CA VAL A 150 -6.16 -12.44 -5.63
C VAL A 150 -6.68 -13.71 -6.30
N VAL A 151 -7.57 -13.54 -7.24
CA VAL A 151 -8.03 -14.60 -8.16
C VAL A 151 -7.46 -14.28 -9.54
N ILE A 152 -6.77 -15.24 -10.12
CA ILE A 152 -6.18 -15.13 -11.45
C ILE A 152 -6.85 -16.19 -12.33
N SER A 153 -7.21 -15.82 -13.55
CA SER A 153 -7.74 -16.74 -14.56
C SER A 153 -6.74 -16.85 -15.71
N MET A 154 -6.43 -18.09 -16.10
CA MET A 154 -5.56 -18.39 -17.23
C MET A 154 -6.26 -19.42 -18.11
N ALA A 155 -6.75 -18.98 -19.27
CA ALA A 155 -7.48 -19.81 -20.24
C ALA A 155 -8.57 -20.68 -19.55
N ASP A 156 -8.31 -21.97 -19.33
CA ASP A 156 -9.24 -22.91 -18.71
C ASP A 156 -8.94 -23.19 -17.23
N ILE A 157 -7.96 -22.50 -16.64
CA ILE A 157 -7.54 -22.71 -15.24
C ILE A 157 -7.79 -21.43 -14.44
N THR A 158 -8.57 -21.58 -13.37
CA THR A 158 -8.76 -20.50 -12.39
C THR A 158 -7.98 -20.84 -11.13
N GLY A 159 -7.01 -20.00 -10.78
CA GLY A 159 -6.25 -20.11 -9.54
C GLY A 159 -6.64 -19.02 -8.56
N SER A 160 -6.64 -19.31 -7.28
CA SER A 160 -6.78 -18.30 -6.22
C SER A 160 -5.53 -18.32 -5.35
N MET A 161 -5.08 -17.12 -4.99
CA MET A 161 -3.92 -16.94 -4.11
C MET A 161 -4.33 -16.05 -2.93
N VAL A 162 -4.02 -16.50 -1.73
CA VAL A 162 -4.18 -15.71 -0.51
C VAL A 162 -2.79 -15.36 0.01
N ASN A 163 -2.45 -14.09 -0.01
CA ASN A 163 -1.21 -13.59 0.57
C ASN A 163 -1.50 -12.84 1.86
N VAL A 164 -0.87 -13.27 2.93
CA VAL A 164 -0.87 -12.58 4.21
C VAL A 164 0.51 -11.96 4.40
N ASN A 165 0.60 -10.66 4.30
CA ASN A 165 1.83 -9.92 4.59
C ASN A 165 1.80 -9.46 6.04
N LEU A 166 2.60 -10.13 6.87
CA LEU A 166 2.86 -9.78 8.27
C LEU A 166 4.25 -9.16 8.36
N GLY A 167 4.32 -7.90 8.72
CA GLY A 167 5.59 -7.19 8.89
C GLY A 167 5.66 -5.92 8.05
N VAL A 168 6.78 -5.21 8.18
CA VAL A 168 7.04 -4.03 7.36
C VAL A 168 7.28 -4.51 5.93
N THR A 169 6.23 -4.52 5.12
CA THR A 169 6.45 -4.47 3.68
C THR A 169 7.15 -3.14 3.43
N PRO A 170 8.35 -3.11 2.85
CA PRO A 170 9.06 -1.85 2.59
C PRO A 170 8.40 -1.11 1.42
N SER A 171 7.15 -0.73 1.61
CA SER A 171 6.46 0.20 0.74
C SER A 171 6.41 1.53 1.48
N VAL A 172 7.08 2.52 0.93
CA VAL A 172 7.03 3.90 1.42
C VAL A 172 6.14 4.68 0.48
N GLY A 173 5.08 5.25 1.03
CA GLY A 173 4.19 6.15 0.29
C GLY A 173 4.56 7.60 0.54
N PHE A 174 4.54 8.38 -0.51
CA PHE A 174 4.64 9.83 -0.47
C PHE A 174 3.32 10.41 -0.96
N LYS A 175 2.77 11.41 -0.24
CA LYS A 175 1.51 12.06 -0.59
C LYS A 175 1.67 13.57 -0.56
N TYR A 176 1.07 14.22 -1.56
CA TYR A 176 0.92 15.67 -1.61
C TYR A 176 -0.55 16.04 -1.54
N TYR A 177 -0.92 16.83 -0.55
CA TYR A 177 -2.28 17.29 -0.26
C TYR A 177 -2.51 18.70 -0.79
N PHE A 178 -3.69 18.96 -1.37
CA PHE A 178 -4.12 20.26 -1.94
C PHE A 178 -5.62 20.49 -1.79
#